data_8b7135f2a67b1c5b3f9d2268ffba07a2
#
_entry.id   8b7135f2a67b1c5b3f9d2268ffba07a2
#
_cell.length_a   1.000
_cell.length_b   1.000
_cell.length_c   1.000
_cell.angle_alpha   90.00
_cell.angle_beta   90.00
_cell.angle_gamma   90.00
#
_symmetry.space_group_name_H-M   'P 1'
#
loop_
_entity.id
_entity.type
_entity.pdbx_description
1 polymer ?
#
loop_
_entity_poly.entity_id
_entity_poly.type
_entity_poly.pdbx_seq_one_letter_code
_entity_poly.pdbx_strand_id
1 'polypeptide(L)'
;EERIVEILENVIFLQIPSLNPDGLQWVNDWYNEHVRTQFEAAPLPWLYHFYTGHDNNRDWYAFTQDETILTVGAQNAWHPHIVHDVHQMGGNGARIFFPPYIEPWEPNIDPALTTAVSQLGTYMAAELTAQGKRGVVVNAQYDAFTPARAYMHYHGAARILSETASARMASPTNILPEVLGPGRNFDASQRSWNFPNPWPGGAWGLPDIVDYQYSGALALLTNAAKNRRFWLENFYGVNKRAVDKWDAWPDAWVIPGNQENQTGVNYALRSLVMSEVEVAEAQEAFSVDGVDFPAGSYVIPMNQPYAGFANSMLEVQHYPDLREYPGGPPQRPYDVTAHTFGYLLDFEALEVEGNIRAELSEPIAAP
;
A
#
# COMPACT_ATOMS: atom_id res chain seq x y z
N GLU A 1 13.68 3.20 -29.19
CA GLU A 1 12.79 2.24 -29.88
C GLU A 1 12.94 0.81 -29.32
N GLU A 2 14.14 0.22 -29.33
CA GLU A 2 14.39 -1.14 -28.82
C GLU A 2 13.85 -1.39 -27.40
N ARG A 3 14.08 -0.44 -26.48
CA ARG A 3 13.61 -0.52 -25.08
C ARG A 3 12.08 -0.61 -24.99
N ILE A 4 11.35 0.12 -25.83
CA ILE A 4 9.88 0.09 -25.84
C ILE A 4 9.37 -1.22 -26.43
N VAL A 5 10.01 -1.71 -27.48
CA VAL A 5 9.68 -3.02 -28.07
C VAL A 5 9.86 -4.13 -27.04
N GLU A 6 11.01 -4.14 -26.33
CA GLU A 6 11.27 -5.11 -25.25
C GLU A 6 10.19 -5.09 -24.17
N ILE A 7 9.73 -3.89 -23.75
CA ILE A 7 8.64 -3.77 -22.78
C ILE A 7 7.34 -4.36 -23.34
N LEU A 8 6.93 -3.96 -24.54
CA LEU A 8 5.66 -4.40 -25.13
C LEU A 8 5.60 -5.89 -25.43
N GLU A 9 6.74 -6.52 -25.69
CA GLU A 9 6.83 -7.97 -25.92
C GLU A 9 6.81 -8.81 -24.64
N ASN A 10 7.09 -8.20 -23.46
CA ASN A 10 7.33 -8.93 -22.22
C ASN A 10 6.46 -8.50 -21.03
N VAL A 11 5.67 -7.44 -21.17
CA VAL A 11 4.85 -6.88 -20.08
C VAL A 11 3.44 -6.62 -20.57
N ILE A 12 2.45 -7.12 -19.84
CA ILE A 12 1.07 -6.64 -19.95
C ILE A 12 0.98 -5.39 -19.08
N PHE A 13 0.81 -4.24 -19.71
CA PHE A 13 0.72 -2.96 -19.01
C PHE A 13 -0.74 -2.55 -18.87
N LEU A 14 -1.18 -2.43 -17.61
CA LEU A 14 -2.50 -1.94 -17.24
C LEU A 14 -2.34 -0.53 -16.68
N GLN A 15 -3.19 0.40 -17.11
CA GLN A 15 -3.13 1.78 -16.65
C GLN A 15 -4.49 2.25 -16.14
N ILE A 16 -4.50 2.72 -14.89
CA ILE A 16 -5.62 3.47 -14.30
C ILE A 16 -5.15 4.93 -14.23
N PRO A 17 -5.67 5.82 -15.09
CA PRO A 17 -5.19 7.20 -15.18
C PRO A 17 -5.41 8.03 -13.92
N SER A 18 -6.47 7.74 -13.17
CA SER A 18 -6.80 8.39 -11.89
C SER A 18 -7.62 7.43 -11.05
N LEU A 19 -7.24 7.28 -9.77
CA LEU A 19 -8.03 6.54 -8.77
C LEU A 19 -9.16 7.39 -8.17
N ASN A 20 -9.10 8.72 -8.37
CA ASN A 20 -10.08 9.67 -7.88
C ASN A 20 -10.40 10.69 -8.99
N PRO A 21 -11.17 10.30 -10.03
CA PRO A 21 -11.44 11.17 -11.18
C PRO A 21 -12.25 12.41 -10.79
N ASP A 22 -13.20 12.29 -9.89
CA ASP A 22 -14.02 13.42 -9.42
C ASP A 22 -13.19 14.41 -8.61
N GLY A 23 -12.31 13.92 -7.73
CA GLY A 23 -11.38 14.76 -7.00
C GLY A 23 -10.37 15.45 -7.92
N LEU A 24 -9.88 14.77 -8.94
CA LEU A 24 -9.00 15.37 -9.95
C LEU A 24 -9.72 16.50 -10.70
N GLN A 25 -10.95 16.27 -11.13
CA GLN A 25 -11.75 17.30 -11.80
C GLN A 25 -11.97 18.50 -10.90
N TRP A 26 -12.32 18.26 -9.65
CA TRP A 26 -12.54 19.35 -8.69
C TRP A 26 -11.28 20.17 -8.41
N VAL A 27 -10.12 19.52 -8.22
CA VAL A 27 -8.83 20.24 -8.09
C VAL A 27 -8.53 21.08 -9.32
N ASN A 28 -8.80 20.53 -10.51
CA ASN A 28 -8.62 21.24 -11.78
C ASN A 28 -9.54 22.48 -11.88
N ASP A 29 -10.81 22.34 -11.55
CA ASP A 29 -11.79 23.44 -11.61
C ASP A 29 -11.48 24.53 -10.58
N TRP A 30 -11.15 24.15 -9.34
CA TRP A 30 -10.70 25.06 -8.30
C TRP A 30 -9.46 25.85 -8.73
N TYR A 31 -8.47 25.18 -9.32
CA TYR A 31 -7.26 25.84 -9.82
C TYR A 31 -7.59 26.82 -10.93
N ASN A 32 -8.38 26.42 -11.93
CA ASN A 32 -8.74 27.28 -13.06
C ASN A 32 -9.55 28.51 -12.66
N GLU A 33 -10.43 28.39 -11.66
CA GLU A 33 -11.17 29.54 -11.10
C GLU A 33 -10.25 30.58 -10.47
N HIS A 34 -9.16 30.14 -9.85
CA HIS A 34 -8.29 31.00 -9.04
C HIS A 34 -6.97 31.37 -9.73
N VAL A 35 -6.60 30.73 -10.83
CA VAL A 35 -5.35 31.01 -11.55
C VAL A 35 -5.28 32.46 -12.01
N ARG A 36 -4.11 33.12 -11.86
CA ARG A 36 -3.85 34.54 -12.13
C ARG A 36 -4.65 35.51 -11.24
N THR A 37 -5.19 35.07 -10.14
CA THR A 37 -5.77 35.90 -9.09
C THR A 37 -4.88 35.93 -7.86
N GLN A 38 -5.19 36.73 -6.87
CA GLN A 38 -4.51 36.72 -5.57
C GLN A 38 -4.71 35.40 -4.80
N PHE A 39 -5.65 34.57 -5.20
CA PHE A 39 -5.97 33.27 -4.62
C PHE A 39 -5.38 32.10 -5.41
N GLU A 40 -4.51 32.35 -6.38
CA GLU A 40 -3.85 31.29 -7.14
C GLU A 40 -3.17 30.29 -6.21
N ALA A 41 -3.45 29.01 -6.40
CA ALA A 41 -3.01 27.90 -5.55
C ALA A 41 -3.44 28.02 -4.07
N ALA A 42 -4.55 28.70 -3.79
CA ALA A 42 -5.20 28.64 -2.48
C ALA A 42 -5.60 27.17 -2.15
N PRO A 43 -5.51 26.76 -0.88
CA PRO A 43 -5.92 25.41 -0.49
C PRO A 43 -7.39 25.16 -0.82
N LEU A 44 -7.72 23.91 -1.14
CA LEU A 44 -9.12 23.49 -1.28
C LEU A 44 -9.88 23.75 0.02
N PRO A 45 -11.17 24.08 -0.03
CA PRO A 45 -11.97 24.36 1.17
C PRO A 45 -12.22 23.12 2.03
N TRP A 46 -12.10 21.93 1.47
CA TRP A 46 -12.19 20.64 2.15
C TRP A 46 -11.36 19.58 1.41
N LEU A 47 -11.39 18.33 1.89
CA LEU A 47 -10.66 17.22 1.27
C LEU A 47 -11.08 17.02 -0.20
N TYR A 48 -10.16 16.61 -1.05
CA TYR A 48 -10.37 16.34 -2.49
C TYR A 48 -11.27 15.10 -2.79
N HIS A 49 -12.01 14.62 -1.81
CA HIS A 49 -13.07 13.63 -1.94
C HIS A 49 -14.44 14.32 -1.92
N PHE A 50 -15.15 14.20 -3.04
CA PHE A 50 -16.37 15.00 -3.25
C PHE A 50 -17.52 14.53 -2.34
N TYR A 51 -17.63 13.23 -2.10
CA TYR A 51 -18.79 12.61 -1.44
C TYR A 51 -18.57 12.27 0.02
N THR A 52 -17.33 12.22 0.49
CA THR A 52 -17.00 11.77 1.83
C THR A 52 -15.78 12.49 2.38
N GLY A 53 -15.65 12.56 3.69
CA GLY A 53 -14.46 13.06 4.39
C GLY A 53 -13.37 12.02 4.60
N HIS A 54 -13.51 10.82 4.02
CA HIS A 54 -12.54 9.73 4.11
C HIS A 54 -11.68 9.65 2.85
N ASP A 55 -10.37 9.54 3.01
CA ASP A 55 -9.40 9.44 1.91
C ASP A 55 -9.44 8.05 1.28
N ASN A 56 -9.71 7.94 -0.02
CA ASN A 56 -9.72 6.67 -0.75
C ASN A 56 -8.33 5.99 -0.76
N ASN A 57 -7.25 6.76 -0.58
CA ASN A 57 -5.90 6.23 -0.38
C ASN A 57 -5.69 5.63 1.03
N ARG A 58 -6.71 5.60 1.87
CA ARG A 58 -6.75 4.94 3.19
C ARG A 58 -7.86 3.90 3.30
N ASP A 59 -8.53 3.59 2.19
CA ASP A 59 -9.73 2.74 2.13
C ASP A 59 -9.44 1.30 1.65
N TRP A 60 -8.19 0.96 1.35
CA TRP A 60 -7.76 -0.31 0.75
C TRP A 60 -7.81 -1.54 1.69
N TYR A 61 -8.50 -1.47 2.77
CA TYR A 61 -8.86 -2.58 3.67
C TYR A 61 -10.31 -2.46 4.16
N ALA A 62 -10.85 -1.26 4.13
CA ALA A 62 -12.20 -0.96 4.58
C ALA A 62 -13.24 -1.06 3.46
N PHE A 63 -12.85 -0.75 2.21
CA PHE A 63 -13.70 -0.83 1.00
C PHE A 63 -15.04 -0.12 1.14
N THR A 64 -15.00 1.12 1.64
CA THR A 64 -16.19 1.93 1.87
C THR A 64 -16.55 2.82 0.68
N GLN A 65 -15.61 3.01 -0.25
CA GLN A 65 -15.74 3.91 -1.40
C GLN A 65 -15.78 3.13 -2.72
N ASP A 66 -16.61 3.58 -3.64
CA ASP A 66 -16.80 2.92 -4.94
C ASP A 66 -15.49 2.86 -5.76
N GLU A 67 -14.67 3.91 -5.69
CA GLU A 67 -13.36 3.96 -6.36
C GLU A 67 -12.43 2.85 -5.86
N THR A 68 -12.43 2.61 -4.55
CA THR A 68 -11.64 1.54 -3.95
C THR A 68 -12.17 0.17 -4.36
N ILE A 69 -13.49 -0.03 -4.28
CA ILE A 69 -14.14 -1.29 -4.67
C ILE A 69 -13.84 -1.63 -6.14
N LEU A 70 -13.98 -0.66 -7.04
CA LEU A 70 -13.71 -0.85 -8.47
C LEU A 70 -12.23 -1.15 -8.74
N THR A 71 -11.33 -0.45 -8.05
CA THR A 71 -9.89 -0.63 -8.23
C THR A 71 -9.41 -1.97 -7.67
N VAL A 72 -9.92 -2.38 -6.51
CA VAL A 72 -9.66 -3.71 -5.92
C VAL A 72 -10.23 -4.81 -6.83
N GLY A 73 -11.42 -4.63 -7.38
CA GLY A 73 -11.99 -5.56 -8.35
C GLY A 73 -11.11 -5.73 -9.61
N ALA A 74 -10.52 -4.64 -10.11
CA ALA A 74 -9.57 -4.71 -11.21
C ALA A 74 -8.26 -5.40 -10.79
N GLN A 75 -7.76 -5.12 -9.59
CA GLN A 75 -6.58 -5.78 -9.01
C GLN A 75 -6.79 -7.29 -8.92
N ASN A 76 -7.90 -7.73 -8.35
CA ASN A 76 -8.23 -9.14 -8.17
C ASN A 76 -8.48 -9.86 -9.51
N ALA A 77 -9.03 -9.18 -10.51
CA ALA A 77 -9.23 -9.77 -11.84
C ALA A 77 -7.93 -10.01 -12.62
N TRP A 78 -6.88 -9.25 -12.35
CA TRP A 78 -5.63 -9.29 -13.11
C TRP A 78 -4.44 -9.85 -12.33
N HIS A 79 -4.48 -9.89 -11.02
CA HIS A 79 -3.39 -10.30 -10.13
C HIS A 79 -2.01 -9.77 -10.59
N PRO A 80 -1.82 -8.45 -10.63
CA PRO A 80 -0.60 -7.86 -11.15
C PRO A 80 0.60 -8.26 -10.29
N HIS A 81 1.73 -8.56 -10.93
CA HIS A 81 2.97 -8.91 -10.22
C HIS A 81 3.70 -7.69 -9.66
N ILE A 82 3.50 -6.54 -10.29
CA ILE A 82 4.05 -5.24 -9.89
C ILE A 82 2.94 -4.20 -9.97
N VAL A 83 2.84 -3.36 -8.96
CA VAL A 83 1.93 -2.21 -8.93
C VAL A 83 2.75 -0.94 -8.74
N HIS A 84 2.59 0.04 -9.63
CA HIS A 84 3.20 1.36 -9.50
C HIS A 84 2.15 2.36 -9.06
N ASP A 85 2.25 2.80 -7.84
CA ASP A 85 1.37 3.79 -7.21
C ASP A 85 2.06 5.16 -7.24
N VAL A 86 1.47 6.10 -7.98
CA VAL A 86 2.09 7.36 -8.37
C VAL A 86 1.50 8.52 -7.60
N HIS A 87 2.33 9.18 -6.79
CA HIS A 87 1.93 10.24 -5.87
C HIS A 87 2.80 11.49 -5.94
N GLN A 88 2.38 12.50 -5.17
CA GLN A 88 3.13 13.71 -4.92
C GLN A 88 3.27 13.97 -3.41
N MET A 89 4.46 14.36 -2.99
CA MET A 89 4.83 14.71 -1.61
C MET A 89 5.09 16.20 -1.44
N GLY A 90 5.41 16.63 -0.22
CA GLY A 90 5.80 18.02 0.06
C GLY A 90 6.99 18.51 -0.77
N GLY A 91 6.97 19.79 -1.14
CA GLY A 91 7.90 20.39 -2.10
C GLY A 91 9.31 20.76 -1.58
N ASN A 92 9.55 20.75 -0.25
CA ASN A 92 10.77 21.32 0.37
C ASN A 92 11.87 20.29 0.69
N GLY A 93 11.83 19.12 0.07
CA GLY A 93 12.77 18.03 0.31
C GLY A 93 13.31 17.41 -0.98
N ALA A 94 13.29 16.08 -1.04
CA ALA A 94 13.61 15.35 -2.26
C ALA A 94 12.69 15.72 -3.43
N ARG A 95 13.16 15.48 -4.66
CA ARG A 95 12.34 15.69 -5.88
C ARG A 95 11.52 14.47 -6.23
N ILE A 96 12.03 13.27 -5.91
CA ILE A 96 11.28 12.02 -6.03
C ILE A 96 11.78 11.00 -5.01
N PHE A 97 10.85 10.27 -4.45
CA PHE A 97 11.09 9.12 -3.59
C PHE A 97 10.76 7.81 -4.33
N PHE A 98 11.54 6.78 -4.07
CA PHE A 98 11.27 5.38 -4.38
C PHE A 98 11.60 4.48 -3.17
N PRO A 99 11.02 3.27 -3.05
CA PRO A 99 11.48 2.29 -2.07
C PRO A 99 13.00 1.98 -2.21
N PRO A 100 13.64 1.43 -1.18
CA PRO A 100 13.08 0.81 0.04
C PRO A 100 12.34 1.81 0.92
N TYR A 101 11.29 1.32 1.57
CA TYR A 101 10.67 2.03 2.68
C TYR A 101 11.57 2.01 3.91
N ILE A 102 11.31 2.91 4.87
CA ILE A 102 11.91 2.81 6.20
C ILE A 102 11.07 1.88 7.08
N GLU A 103 11.63 1.45 8.21
CA GLU A 103 10.88 0.71 9.23
C GLU A 103 9.74 1.55 9.85
N PRO A 104 8.65 0.89 10.27
CA PRO A 104 8.43 -0.56 10.17
C PRO A 104 7.75 -0.98 8.87
N TRP A 105 7.96 -2.24 8.50
CA TRP A 105 7.15 -2.95 7.53
C TRP A 105 6.00 -3.67 8.26
N GLU A 106 4.93 -3.90 7.56
CA GLU A 106 3.83 -4.71 8.06
C GLU A 106 4.29 -6.17 8.21
N PRO A 107 4.12 -6.80 9.41
CA PRO A 107 4.76 -8.09 9.71
C PRO A 107 4.22 -9.29 8.90
N ASN A 108 3.02 -9.19 8.33
CA ASN A 108 2.41 -10.24 7.51
C ASN A 108 2.76 -10.13 6.02
N ILE A 109 3.68 -9.22 5.64
CA ILE A 109 4.26 -9.17 4.30
C ILE A 109 5.45 -10.14 4.22
N ASP A 110 5.43 -10.99 3.20
CA ASP A 110 6.56 -11.93 2.96
C ASP A 110 7.89 -11.16 2.79
N PRO A 111 8.94 -11.49 3.56
CA PRO A 111 10.25 -10.81 3.48
C PRO A 111 10.91 -10.86 2.10
N ALA A 112 10.62 -11.88 1.29
CA ALA A 112 11.12 -11.94 -0.09
C ALA A 112 10.49 -10.82 -0.94
N LEU A 113 9.24 -10.46 -0.67
CA LEU A 113 8.57 -9.36 -1.34
C LEU A 113 9.16 -8.00 -0.94
N THR A 114 9.43 -7.81 0.36
CA THR A 114 10.14 -6.62 0.88
C THR A 114 11.48 -6.41 0.16
N THR A 115 12.22 -7.50 -0.04
CA THR A 115 13.51 -7.48 -0.75
C THR A 115 13.33 -7.14 -2.23
N ALA A 116 12.33 -7.72 -2.89
CA ALA A 116 12.02 -7.47 -4.30
C ALA A 116 11.57 -6.01 -4.55
N VAL A 117 10.75 -5.45 -3.67
CA VAL A 117 10.36 -4.02 -3.69
C VAL A 117 11.58 -3.13 -3.55
N SER A 118 12.49 -3.46 -2.63
CA SER A 118 13.73 -2.71 -2.39
C SER A 118 14.67 -2.76 -3.61
N GLN A 119 14.80 -3.91 -4.26
CA GLN A 119 15.56 -4.08 -5.49
C GLN A 119 15.01 -3.21 -6.61
N LEU A 120 13.70 -3.22 -6.85
CA LEU A 120 13.06 -2.46 -7.92
C LEU A 120 13.16 -0.95 -7.66
N GLY A 121 12.87 -0.50 -6.44
CA GLY A 121 12.95 0.92 -6.09
C GLY A 121 14.37 1.49 -6.21
N THR A 122 15.39 0.74 -5.76
CA THR A 122 16.79 1.15 -5.93
C THR A 122 17.23 1.13 -7.39
N TYR A 123 16.74 0.20 -8.20
CA TYR A 123 16.97 0.21 -9.64
C TYR A 123 16.39 1.48 -10.29
N MET A 124 15.15 1.84 -9.98
CA MET A 124 14.51 3.07 -10.48
C MET A 124 15.31 4.32 -10.08
N ALA A 125 15.73 4.40 -8.83
CA ALA A 125 16.54 5.52 -8.33
C ALA A 125 17.90 5.61 -9.03
N ALA A 126 18.56 4.50 -9.27
CA ALA A 126 19.84 4.45 -9.98
C ALA A 126 19.69 4.90 -11.45
N GLU A 127 18.64 4.45 -12.15
CA GLU A 127 18.34 4.85 -13.53
C GLU A 127 18.12 6.38 -13.66
N LEU A 128 17.31 6.97 -12.76
CA LEU A 128 17.08 8.41 -12.76
C LEU A 128 18.35 9.19 -12.43
N THR A 129 19.11 8.71 -11.47
CA THR A 129 20.40 9.34 -11.09
C THR A 129 21.40 9.28 -12.25
N ALA A 130 21.48 8.17 -12.97
CA ALA A 130 22.33 8.02 -14.16
C ALA A 130 21.91 8.94 -15.32
N GLN A 131 20.61 9.25 -15.44
CA GLN A 131 20.09 10.25 -16.38
C GLN A 131 20.40 11.70 -15.95
N GLY A 132 21.08 11.91 -14.82
CA GLY A 132 21.42 13.23 -14.29
C GLY A 132 20.30 13.91 -13.48
N LYS A 133 19.20 13.23 -13.19
CA LYS A 133 18.13 13.76 -12.34
C LYS A 133 18.63 13.89 -10.89
N ARG A 134 18.32 15.04 -10.29
CA ARG A 134 18.75 15.38 -8.93
C ARG A 134 17.62 15.23 -7.94
N GLY A 135 17.96 15.06 -6.65
CA GLY A 135 16.97 14.99 -5.59
C GLY A 135 16.22 13.67 -5.53
N VAL A 136 16.79 12.59 -6.08
CA VAL A 136 16.23 11.23 -5.96
C VAL A 136 16.61 10.64 -4.62
N VAL A 137 15.64 10.16 -3.86
CA VAL A 137 15.82 9.58 -2.54
C VAL A 137 15.21 8.18 -2.44
N VAL A 138 15.87 7.31 -1.69
CA VAL A 138 15.37 6.00 -1.29
C VAL A 138 15.50 5.84 0.22
N ASN A 139 14.84 4.88 0.82
CA ASN A 139 14.88 4.59 2.26
C ASN A 139 14.68 5.86 3.10
N ALA A 140 13.59 6.55 2.85
CA ALA A 140 13.26 7.81 3.49
C ALA A 140 11.74 8.01 3.59
N GLN A 141 11.29 8.95 4.42
CA GLN A 141 9.91 9.44 4.54
C GLN A 141 8.86 8.40 4.94
N TYR A 142 8.71 7.33 4.18
CA TYR A 142 7.57 6.43 4.19
C TYR A 142 7.92 5.06 4.74
N ASP A 143 7.14 4.59 5.71
CA ASP A 143 7.10 3.19 6.12
C ASP A 143 6.04 2.39 5.32
N ALA A 144 5.90 1.10 5.59
CA ALA A 144 4.97 0.21 4.92
C ALA A 144 4.13 -0.60 5.93
N PHE A 145 3.74 0.00 7.05
CA PHE A 145 3.01 -0.70 8.12
C PHE A 145 1.50 -0.73 7.89
N THR A 146 0.91 0.31 7.33
CA THR A 146 -0.55 0.38 7.17
C THR A 146 -1.08 -0.62 6.14
N PRO A 147 -2.21 -1.34 6.42
CA PRO A 147 -2.83 -2.24 5.47
C PRO A 147 -3.28 -1.55 4.17
N ALA A 148 -3.65 -0.27 4.22
CA ALA A 148 -3.99 0.51 3.03
C ALA A 148 -2.83 0.62 2.02
N ARG A 149 -1.58 0.45 2.47
CA ARG A 149 -0.39 0.41 1.61
C ARG A 149 0.11 -1.00 1.34
N ALA A 150 -0.27 -1.94 2.20
CA ALA A 150 0.17 -3.32 2.15
C ALA A 150 -0.75 -4.20 1.31
N TYR A 151 -1.96 -3.74 0.94
CA TYR A 151 -2.97 -4.55 0.25
C TYR A 151 -2.39 -5.36 -0.92
N MET A 152 -1.68 -4.73 -1.83
CA MET A 152 -1.08 -5.41 -2.98
C MET A 152 0.00 -6.42 -2.55
N HIS A 153 0.70 -6.13 -1.46
CA HIS A 153 1.74 -7.02 -0.92
C HIS A 153 1.14 -8.31 -0.36
N TYR A 154 -0.02 -8.25 0.32
CA TYR A 154 -0.71 -9.46 0.77
C TYR A 154 -1.16 -10.36 -0.40
N HIS A 155 -1.35 -9.77 -1.58
CA HIS A 155 -1.71 -10.48 -2.82
C HIS A 155 -0.49 -10.86 -3.67
N GLY A 156 0.72 -10.77 -3.12
CA GLY A 156 1.96 -11.19 -3.77
C GLY A 156 2.57 -10.16 -4.74
N ALA A 157 1.95 -9.02 -4.92
CA ALA A 157 2.43 -7.98 -5.83
C ALA A 157 3.49 -7.07 -5.18
N ALA A 158 4.54 -6.74 -5.91
CA ALA A 158 5.50 -5.71 -5.52
C ALA A 158 4.91 -4.31 -5.77
N ARG A 159 4.40 -3.66 -4.73
CA ARG A 159 3.93 -2.28 -4.82
C ARG A 159 5.07 -1.29 -4.68
N ILE A 160 5.27 -0.47 -5.69
CA ILE A 160 6.21 0.64 -5.70
C ILE A 160 5.43 1.94 -5.53
N LEU A 161 5.64 2.62 -4.41
CA LEU A 161 5.23 4.01 -4.24
C LEU A 161 6.30 4.91 -4.85
N SER A 162 5.92 5.79 -5.77
CA SER A 162 6.74 6.92 -6.17
C SER A 162 6.08 8.23 -5.75
N GLU A 163 6.88 9.14 -5.17
CA GLU A 163 6.38 10.40 -4.65
C GLU A 163 7.22 11.55 -5.19
N THR A 164 6.70 12.32 -6.13
CA THR A 164 7.38 13.54 -6.58
C THR A 164 7.08 14.73 -5.69
N ALA A 165 8.03 15.63 -5.57
CA ALA A 165 7.79 16.92 -4.93
C ALA A 165 6.65 17.66 -5.64
N SER A 166 5.67 18.15 -4.89
CA SER A 166 4.58 18.96 -5.43
C SER A 166 5.07 20.35 -5.84
N ALA A 167 4.39 20.90 -6.83
CA ALA A 167 4.34 22.34 -7.09
C ALA A 167 3.14 22.97 -6.36
N ARG A 168 2.86 24.23 -6.58
CA ARG A 168 1.66 24.89 -6.05
C ARG A 168 0.44 24.54 -6.93
N MET A 169 -0.13 23.36 -6.74
CA MET A 169 -1.04 22.71 -7.69
C MET A 169 -0.37 22.59 -9.07
N ALA A 170 -0.84 23.32 -10.09
CA ALA A 170 -0.16 23.38 -11.39
C ALA A 170 0.74 24.61 -11.56
N SER A 171 0.73 25.57 -10.64
CA SER A 171 1.58 26.74 -10.69
C SER A 171 3.03 26.40 -10.36
N PRO A 172 4.00 26.83 -11.15
CA PRO A 172 5.41 26.62 -10.84
C PRO A 172 5.82 27.34 -9.57
N THR A 173 6.80 26.79 -8.89
CA THR A 173 7.43 27.37 -7.70
C THR A 173 8.92 27.57 -7.92
N ASN A 174 9.51 28.53 -7.24
CA ASN A 174 10.96 28.69 -7.18
C ASN A 174 11.40 28.43 -5.73
N ILE A 175 12.09 27.34 -5.51
CA ILE A 175 12.48 26.88 -4.18
C ILE A 175 13.92 27.29 -3.93
N LEU A 176 14.13 28.09 -2.89
CA LEU A 176 15.45 28.52 -2.48
C LEU A 176 16.23 27.38 -1.82
N PRO A 177 17.55 27.27 -2.01
CA PRO A 177 18.36 26.22 -1.37
C PRO A 177 18.21 26.18 0.15
N GLU A 178 18.00 27.32 0.80
CA GLU A 178 17.92 27.47 2.24
C GLU A 178 16.65 26.86 2.86
N VAL A 179 15.63 26.58 2.04
CA VAL A 179 14.39 25.92 2.50
C VAL A 179 14.44 24.40 2.31
N LEU A 180 15.48 23.90 1.65
CA LEU A 180 15.74 22.48 1.53
C LEU A 180 16.43 22.00 2.80
N GLY A 181 15.79 21.11 3.53
CA GLY A 181 16.27 20.69 4.85
C GLY A 181 16.08 19.18 5.11
N PRO A 182 16.33 18.78 6.36
CA PRO A 182 16.21 17.40 6.75
C PRO A 182 14.77 16.89 6.61
N GLY A 183 14.66 15.69 6.09
CA GLY A 183 13.45 14.87 6.11
C GLY A 183 13.67 13.64 6.99
N ARG A 184 12.71 12.73 7.01
CA ARG A 184 12.86 11.48 7.74
C ARG A 184 13.89 10.60 7.04
N ASN A 185 14.99 10.29 7.73
CA ASN A 185 16.12 9.47 7.28
C ASN A 185 16.95 10.04 6.10
N PHE A 186 16.92 11.34 5.84
CA PHE A 186 17.82 12.01 4.88
C PHE A 186 17.87 13.51 5.17
N ASP A 187 18.84 14.21 4.56
CA ASP A 187 18.92 15.66 4.55
C ASP A 187 19.04 16.14 3.11
N ALA A 188 18.06 16.94 2.65
CA ALA A 188 18.00 17.41 1.27
C ALA A 188 19.15 18.37 0.89
N SER A 189 19.86 18.93 1.87
CA SER A 189 21.03 19.80 1.66
C SER A 189 22.35 19.02 1.50
N GLN A 190 22.36 17.71 1.82
CA GLN A 190 23.58 16.93 1.91
C GLN A 190 23.50 15.64 1.08
N ARG A 191 24.68 15.27 0.54
CA ARG A 191 24.83 13.98 -0.14
C ARG A 191 24.94 12.84 0.88
N SER A 192 24.17 11.78 0.64
CA SER A 192 24.25 10.53 1.41
C SER A 192 24.06 9.32 0.46
N TRP A 193 24.26 8.09 0.98
CA TRP A 193 24.09 6.89 0.16
C TRP A 193 22.68 6.74 -0.40
N ASN A 194 21.66 7.18 0.36
CA ASN A 194 20.24 7.12 -0.02
C ASN A 194 19.75 8.42 -0.69
N PHE A 195 20.61 9.44 -0.81
CA PHE A 195 20.36 10.71 -1.49
C PHE A 195 21.63 11.18 -2.23
N PRO A 196 22.03 10.47 -3.31
CA PRO A 196 23.37 10.62 -3.89
C PRO A 196 23.61 11.94 -4.63
N ASN A 197 22.58 12.61 -5.12
CA ASN A 197 22.69 13.82 -5.93
C ASN A 197 21.66 14.89 -5.51
N PRO A 198 21.95 15.68 -4.45
CA PRO A 198 21.06 16.72 -3.96
C PRO A 198 20.61 17.69 -5.05
N TRP A 199 19.36 18.11 -4.98
CA TRP A 199 18.82 19.13 -5.87
C TRP A 199 19.18 20.52 -5.33
N PRO A 200 19.72 21.45 -6.18
CA PRO A 200 20.30 22.70 -5.69
C PRO A 200 19.25 23.81 -5.43
N GLY A 201 17.97 23.51 -5.50
CA GLY A 201 16.93 24.54 -5.54
C GLY A 201 16.69 25.05 -6.96
N GLY A 202 15.74 25.98 -7.11
CA GLY A 202 15.38 26.61 -8.38
C GLY A 202 13.92 26.42 -8.76
N ALA A 203 13.62 26.57 -10.04
CA ALA A 203 12.26 26.40 -10.57
C ALA A 203 11.85 24.93 -10.54
N TRP A 204 10.58 24.70 -10.17
CA TRP A 204 9.95 23.38 -10.15
C TRP A 204 8.48 23.52 -10.48
N GLY A 205 7.98 22.74 -11.40
CA GLY A 205 6.60 22.81 -11.87
C GLY A 205 6.06 21.49 -12.38
N LEU A 206 4.85 21.49 -12.88
CA LEU A 206 4.16 20.31 -13.39
C LEU A 206 4.95 19.56 -14.49
N PRO A 207 5.63 20.25 -15.44
CA PRO A 207 6.47 19.54 -16.42
C PRO A 207 7.59 18.72 -15.78
N ASP A 208 8.21 19.22 -14.70
CA ASP A 208 9.29 18.51 -13.99
C ASP A 208 8.71 17.28 -13.26
N ILE A 209 7.55 17.43 -12.63
CA ILE A 209 6.83 16.33 -11.96
C ILE A 209 6.55 15.21 -12.96
N VAL A 210 5.99 15.55 -14.13
CA VAL A 210 5.67 14.58 -15.18
C VAL A 210 6.94 13.90 -15.71
N ASP A 211 8.01 14.66 -15.96
CA ASP A 211 9.26 14.11 -16.46
C ASP A 211 9.93 13.13 -15.47
N TYR A 212 9.89 13.43 -14.17
CA TYR A 212 10.41 12.52 -13.15
C TYR A 212 9.57 11.25 -13.01
N GLN A 213 8.25 11.37 -12.98
CA GLN A 213 7.35 10.20 -12.90
C GLN A 213 7.42 9.34 -14.16
N TYR A 214 7.43 9.95 -15.34
CA TYR A 214 7.59 9.23 -16.59
C TYR A 214 8.90 8.43 -16.63
N SER A 215 10.00 9.04 -16.21
CA SER A 215 11.30 8.37 -16.14
C SER A 215 11.29 7.20 -15.14
N GLY A 216 10.63 7.38 -13.99
CA GLY A 216 10.43 6.33 -13.00
C GLY A 216 9.61 5.16 -13.54
N ALA A 217 8.46 5.46 -14.15
CA ALA A 217 7.60 4.44 -14.75
C ALA A 217 8.31 3.66 -15.87
N LEU A 218 9.07 4.35 -16.72
CA LEU A 218 9.84 3.71 -17.77
C LEU A 218 10.98 2.82 -17.22
N ALA A 219 11.62 3.23 -16.12
CA ALA A 219 12.60 2.41 -15.42
C ALA A 219 11.96 1.14 -14.86
N LEU A 220 10.81 1.27 -14.18
CA LEU A 220 10.05 0.13 -13.65
C LEU A 220 9.67 -0.86 -14.75
N LEU A 221 9.05 -0.40 -15.83
CA LEU A 221 8.64 -1.25 -16.95
C LEU A 221 9.83 -1.95 -17.61
N THR A 222 10.98 -1.27 -17.69
CA THR A 222 12.22 -1.86 -18.20
C THR A 222 12.73 -2.99 -17.30
N ASN A 223 12.70 -2.78 -15.98
CA ASN A 223 13.08 -3.83 -15.04
C ASN A 223 12.11 -5.01 -15.13
N ALA A 224 10.81 -4.75 -15.19
CA ALA A 224 9.79 -5.77 -15.35
C ALA A 224 10.03 -6.64 -16.60
N ALA A 225 10.29 -6.02 -17.74
CA ALA A 225 10.56 -6.73 -18.99
C ALA A 225 11.83 -7.59 -18.92
N LYS A 226 12.93 -6.99 -18.47
CA LYS A 226 14.24 -7.66 -18.38
C LYS A 226 14.26 -8.82 -17.36
N ASN A 227 13.53 -8.67 -16.29
CA ASN A 227 13.50 -9.61 -15.18
C ASN A 227 12.16 -10.35 -15.04
N ARG A 228 11.39 -10.48 -16.14
CA ARG A 228 10.03 -11.06 -16.11
C ARG A 228 9.94 -12.40 -15.40
N ARG A 229 10.94 -13.28 -15.59
CA ARG A 229 10.98 -14.58 -14.94
C ARG A 229 11.10 -14.45 -13.41
N PHE A 230 11.97 -13.56 -12.94
CA PHE A 230 12.10 -13.28 -11.50
C PHE A 230 10.77 -12.81 -10.90
N TRP A 231 10.05 -11.89 -11.57
CA TRP A 231 8.78 -11.38 -11.05
C TRP A 231 7.70 -12.45 -11.00
N LEU A 232 7.61 -13.31 -12.00
CA LEU A 232 6.69 -14.45 -12.00
C LEU A 232 7.03 -15.46 -10.91
N GLU A 233 8.30 -15.84 -10.77
CA GLU A 233 8.76 -16.80 -9.74
C GLU A 233 8.60 -16.22 -8.32
N ASN A 234 8.85 -14.91 -8.14
CA ASN A 234 8.65 -14.25 -6.85
C ASN A 234 7.17 -14.22 -6.45
N PHE A 235 6.30 -13.83 -7.37
CA PHE A 235 4.84 -13.82 -7.14
C PHE A 235 4.33 -15.21 -6.76
N TYR A 236 4.68 -16.23 -7.52
CA TYR A 236 4.34 -17.62 -7.22
C TYR A 236 4.89 -18.06 -5.86
N GLY A 237 6.17 -17.78 -5.59
CA GLY A 237 6.83 -18.20 -4.36
C GLY A 237 6.23 -17.56 -3.10
N VAL A 238 5.86 -16.29 -3.16
CA VAL A 238 5.18 -15.57 -2.06
C VAL A 238 3.84 -16.23 -1.72
N ASN A 239 2.98 -16.40 -2.74
CA ASN A 239 1.66 -17.01 -2.54
C ASN A 239 1.77 -18.49 -2.12
N LYS A 240 2.75 -19.24 -2.67
CA LYS A 240 3.00 -20.63 -2.28
C LYS A 240 3.38 -20.76 -0.79
N ARG A 241 4.23 -19.86 -0.27
CA ARG A 241 4.59 -19.85 1.16
C ARG A 241 3.41 -19.51 2.06
N ALA A 242 2.49 -18.64 1.62
CA ALA A 242 1.26 -18.38 2.35
C ALA A 242 0.35 -19.62 2.42
N VAL A 243 0.21 -20.36 1.31
CA VAL A 243 -0.53 -21.64 1.29
C VAL A 243 0.13 -22.71 2.16
N ASP A 244 1.47 -22.76 2.19
CA ASP A 244 2.21 -23.67 3.06
C ASP A 244 2.08 -23.28 4.56
N LYS A 245 1.49 -22.15 4.85
CA LYS A 245 1.28 -21.49 6.15
C LYS A 245 2.58 -21.10 6.85
N TRP A 246 2.62 -19.89 7.36
CA TRP A 246 3.74 -19.44 8.18
C TRP A 246 3.60 -19.95 9.62
N ASP A 247 4.72 -20.35 10.23
CA ASP A 247 4.75 -20.81 11.63
C ASP A 247 4.24 -19.73 12.64
N ALA A 248 4.34 -18.48 12.27
CA ALA A 248 3.90 -17.35 13.11
C ALA A 248 2.37 -17.12 13.07
N TRP A 249 1.65 -17.76 12.14
CA TRP A 249 0.21 -17.62 12.03
C TRP A 249 -0.51 -18.76 12.74
N PRO A 250 -1.73 -18.53 13.30
CA PRO A 250 -2.58 -19.60 13.79
C PRO A 250 -2.97 -20.57 12.67
N ASP A 251 -3.51 -21.74 13.01
CA ASP A 251 -4.03 -22.65 11.99
C ASP A 251 -5.30 -22.10 11.34
N ALA A 252 -6.12 -21.39 12.12
CA ALA A 252 -7.27 -20.65 11.63
C ALA A 252 -7.63 -19.49 12.57
N TRP A 253 -8.35 -18.51 12.04
CA TRP A 253 -9.16 -17.59 12.82
C TRP A 253 -10.61 -18.07 12.85
N VAL A 254 -11.27 -17.93 13.99
CA VAL A 254 -12.69 -18.27 14.14
C VAL A 254 -13.45 -17.07 14.68
N ILE A 255 -14.51 -16.67 13.97
CA ILE A 255 -15.48 -15.68 14.44
C ILE A 255 -16.71 -16.45 14.93
N PRO A 256 -17.01 -16.48 16.24
CA PRO A 256 -18.16 -17.20 16.77
C PRO A 256 -19.49 -16.71 16.17
N GLY A 257 -20.38 -17.62 15.82
CA GLY A 257 -21.67 -17.30 15.16
C GLY A 257 -22.67 -16.54 16.03
N ASN A 258 -22.47 -16.50 17.34
CA ASN A 258 -23.36 -15.88 18.33
C ASN A 258 -22.94 -14.48 18.77
N GLN A 259 -22.24 -13.72 17.89
CA GLN A 259 -21.85 -12.35 18.16
C GLN A 259 -23.05 -11.42 18.35
N GLU A 260 -22.93 -10.44 19.23
CA GLU A 260 -23.98 -9.43 19.44
C GLU A 260 -24.06 -8.45 18.27
N ASN A 261 -22.89 -8.01 17.74
CA ASN A 261 -22.82 -7.09 16.60
C ASN A 261 -22.67 -7.82 15.27
N GLN A 262 -23.76 -8.40 14.77
CA GLN A 262 -23.78 -9.05 13.45
C GLN A 262 -23.46 -8.09 12.29
N THR A 263 -23.74 -6.80 12.43
CA THR A 263 -23.41 -5.81 11.41
C THR A 263 -21.89 -5.65 11.29
N GLY A 264 -21.17 -5.62 12.39
CA GLY A 264 -19.71 -5.58 12.41
C GLY A 264 -19.09 -6.84 11.81
N VAL A 265 -19.62 -8.02 12.17
CA VAL A 265 -19.20 -9.30 11.58
C VAL A 265 -19.39 -9.30 10.06
N ASN A 266 -20.58 -8.95 9.59
CA ASN A 266 -20.89 -8.92 8.15
C ASN A 266 -19.97 -7.95 7.40
N TYR A 267 -19.63 -6.80 7.99
CA TYR A 267 -18.68 -5.88 7.40
C TYR A 267 -17.27 -6.49 7.28
N ALA A 268 -16.78 -7.14 8.34
CA ALA A 268 -15.49 -7.81 8.33
C ALA A 268 -15.46 -8.95 7.28
N LEU A 269 -16.49 -9.79 7.24
CA LEU A 269 -16.63 -10.87 6.26
C LEU A 269 -16.62 -10.33 4.83
N ARG A 270 -17.38 -9.25 4.58
CA ARG A 270 -17.38 -8.57 3.27
C ARG A 270 -15.98 -8.15 2.88
N SER A 271 -15.23 -7.50 3.78
CA SER A 271 -13.88 -7.03 3.51
C SER A 271 -12.91 -8.19 3.24
N LEU A 272 -12.98 -9.26 4.02
CA LEU A 272 -12.17 -10.45 3.82
C LEU A 272 -12.46 -11.11 2.46
N VAL A 273 -13.74 -11.37 2.15
CA VAL A 273 -14.14 -12.02 0.89
C VAL A 273 -13.84 -11.13 -0.33
N MET A 274 -14.02 -9.80 -0.23
CA MET A 274 -13.60 -8.87 -1.29
C MET A 274 -12.09 -8.89 -1.54
N SER A 275 -11.32 -9.24 -0.52
CA SER A 275 -9.87 -9.44 -0.63
C SER A 275 -9.49 -10.88 -1.01
N GLU A 276 -10.46 -11.65 -1.54
CA GLU A 276 -10.27 -13.05 -1.95
C GLU A 276 -9.80 -13.98 -0.84
N VAL A 277 -10.05 -13.62 0.43
CA VAL A 277 -9.83 -14.51 1.57
C VAL A 277 -10.95 -15.56 1.59
N GLU A 278 -10.56 -16.81 1.66
CA GLU A 278 -11.49 -17.93 1.81
C GLU A 278 -12.01 -17.99 3.25
N VAL A 279 -13.31 -17.91 3.40
CA VAL A 279 -14.01 -18.01 4.68
C VAL A 279 -15.10 -19.08 4.55
N ALA A 280 -15.16 -20.01 5.49
CA ALA A 280 -16.21 -21.04 5.52
C ALA A 280 -17.09 -20.88 6.76
N GLU A 281 -18.35 -21.33 6.67
CA GLU A 281 -19.28 -21.36 7.79
C GLU A 281 -19.36 -22.78 8.35
N ALA A 282 -19.24 -22.94 9.66
CA ALA A 282 -19.39 -24.21 10.35
C ALA A 282 -20.87 -24.61 10.37
N GLN A 283 -21.22 -25.78 9.81
CA GLN A 283 -22.57 -26.28 9.70
C GLN A 283 -23.04 -26.94 11.00
N GLU A 284 -22.15 -27.27 11.91
CA GLU A 284 -22.39 -27.84 13.23
C GLU A 284 -21.53 -27.19 14.30
N ALA A 285 -21.89 -27.34 15.56
CA ALA A 285 -21.08 -26.91 16.68
C ALA A 285 -19.79 -27.75 16.78
N PHE A 286 -18.70 -27.15 17.15
CA PHE A 286 -17.40 -27.80 17.30
C PHE A 286 -16.63 -27.24 18.50
N SER A 287 -15.62 -28.00 18.93
CA SER A 287 -14.69 -27.54 19.96
C SER A 287 -13.25 -27.69 19.45
N VAL A 288 -12.42 -26.67 19.68
CA VAL A 288 -10.98 -26.69 19.40
C VAL A 288 -10.28 -25.84 20.45
N ASP A 289 -9.09 -26.24 20.88
CA ASP A 289 -8.29 -25.57 21.93
C ASP A 289 -9.04 -25.37 23.27
N GLY A 290 -10.05 -26.19 23.54
CA GLY A 290 -10.88 -26.09 24.74
C GLY A 290 -11.93 -25.00 24.68
N VAL A 291 -12.16 -24.39 23.52
CA VAL A 291 -13.21 -23.40 23.25
C VAL A 291 -14.31 -24.06 22.41
N ASP A 292 -15.57 -23.84 22.82
CA ASP A 292 -16.75 -24.32 22.12
C ASP A 292 -17.30 -23.25 21.18
N PHE A 293 -17.48 -23.60 19.92
CA PHE A 293 -18.02 -22.73 18.87
C PHE A 293 -19.39 -23.25 18.41
N PRO A 294 -20.43 -22.41 18.34
CA PRO A 294 -21.74 -22.81 17.83
C PRO A 294 -21.71 -23.05 16.31
N ALA A 295 -22.69 -23.75 15.80
CA ALA A 295 -23.00 -23.76 14.38
C ALA A 295 -23.22 -22.31 13.87
N GLY A 296 -22.86 -22.02 12.64
CA GLY A 296 -22.87 -20.67 12.09
C GLY A 296 -21.62 -19.82 12.47
N SER A 297 -20.61 -20.41 13.12
CA SER A 297 -19.30 -19.75 13.30
C SER A 297 -18.54 -19.71 11.99
N TYR A 298 -17.81 -18.63 11.74
CA TYR A 298 -17.01 -18.47 10.54
C TYR A 298 -15.56 -18.87 10.80
N VAL A 299 -15.04 -19.70 9.91
CA VAL A 299 -13.68 -20.25 9.96
C VAL A 299 -12.86 -19.66 8.80
N ILE A 300 -11.72 -19.06 9.10
CA ILE A 300 -10.78 -18.50 8.16
C ILE A 300 -9.49 -19.32 8.26
N PRO A 301 -9.30 -20.37 7.42
CA PRO A 301 -8.09 -21.18 7.46
C PRO A 301 -6.88 -20.34 7.02
N MET A 302 -5.74 -20.51 7.70
CA MET A 302 -4.55 -19.69 7.43
C MET A 302 -3.59 -20.31 6.38
N ASN A 303 -3.90 -21.47 5.87
CA ASN A 303 -3.18 -22.11 4.77
C ASN A 303 -3.75 -21.76 3.39
N GLN A 304 -3.90 -20.49 3.12
CA GLN A 304 -4.48 -19.94 1.88
C GLN A 304 -3.62 -18.79 1.31
N PRO A 305 -3.77 -18.41 0.02
CA PRO A 305 -2.89 -17.43 -0.62
C PRO A 305 -2.85 -16.07 0.09
N TYR A 306 -4.00 -15.57 0.54
CA TYR A 306 -4.13 -14.20 1.08
C TYR A 306 -4.29 -14.17 2.60
N ALA A 307 -3.82 -15.22 3.28
CA ALA A 307 -3.82 -15.34 4.73
C ALA A 307 -3.15 -14.15 5.44
N GLY A 308 -2.12 -13.55 4.85
CA GLY A 308 -1.47 -12.36 5.41
C GLY A 308 -2.42 -11.17 5.57
N PHE A 309 -3.37 -10.97 4.63
CA PHE A 309 -4.41 -9.96 4.78
C PHE A 309 -5.36 -10.33 5.93
N ALA A 310 -5.83 -11.57 5.95
CA ALA A 310 -6.72 -12.03 7.02
C ALA A 310 -6.09 -11.86 8.40
N ASN A 311 -4.84 -12.29 8.56
CA ASN A 311 -4.13 -12.14 9.83
C ASN A 311 -4.00 -10.68 10.24
N SER A 312 -3.55 -9.82 9.34
CA SER A 312 -3.38 -8.39 9.60
C SER A 312 -4.69 -7.70 10.02
N MET A 313 -5.85 -8.14 9.50
CA MET A 313 -7.15 -7.56 9.85
C MET A 313 -7.73 -8.10 11.16
N LEU A 314 -7.36 -9.31 11.57
CA LEU A 314 -7.95 -9.97 12.72
C LEU A 314 -7.06 -9.94 13.96
N GLU A 315 -5.73 -9.95 13.81
CA GLU A 315 -4.79 -9.87 14.92
C GLU A 315 -4.80 -8.50 15.63
N VAL A 316 -4.31 -8.49 16.87
CA VAL A 316 -4.00 -7.22 17.57
C VAL A 316 -2.66 -6.71 17.08
N GLN A 317 -2.66 -5.54 16.42
CA GLN A 317 -1.42 -4.98 15.89
C GLN A 317 -0.46 -4.55 16.99
N HIS A 318 0.81 -4.86 16.77
CA HIS A 318 1.92 -4.44 17.61
C HIS A 318 2.86 -3.52 16.81
N TYR A 319 2.63 -2.20 16.89
CA TYR A 319 3.56 -1.24 16.32
C TYR A 319 4.87 -1.27 17.13
N PRO A 320 6.05 -1.45 16.48
CA PRO A 320 7.32 -1.57 17.19
C PRO A 320 7.70 -0.27 17.93
N ASP A 321 8.36 -0.39 19.08
CA ASP A 321 8.85 0.76 19.86
C ASP A 321 10.12 1.37 19.21
N LEU A 322 9.93 2.04 18.08
CA LEU A 322 10.99 2.74 17.38
C LEU A 322 11.28 4.07 18.05
N ARG A 323 12.57 4.34 18.34
CA ARG A 323 13.02 5.55 19.01
C ARG A 323 13.93 6.38 18.10
N GLU A 324 13.90 7.71 18.24
CA GLU A 324 14.81 8.61 17.50
C GLU A 324 16.27 8.33 17.86
N TYR A 325 16.52 7.95 19.13
CA TYR A 325 17.80 7.48 19.67
C TYR A 325 17.53 6.61 20.92
N PRO A 326 18.47 5.78 21.35
CA PRO A 326 18.28 4.93 22.53
C PRO A 326 17.84 5.70 23.77
N GLY A 327 16.64 5.37 24.30
CA GLY A 327 16.01 6.08 25.43
C GLY A 327 15.37 7.43 25.08
N GLY A 328 15.36 7.82 23.81
CA GLY A 328 14.75 9.05 23.31
C GLY A 328 13.23 8.93 23.08
N PRO A 329 12.61 9.98 22.50
CA PRO A 329 11.19 9.96 22.18
C PRO A 329 10.87 8.90 21.10
N PRO A 330 9.62 8.39 21.06
CA PRO A 330 9.20 7.47 20.01
C PRO A 330 9.21 8.17 18.64
N GLN A 331 9.61 7.45 17.62
CA GLN A 331 9.42 7.89 16.26
C GLN A 331 7.92 7.91 15.95
N ARG A 332 7.46 9.03 15.39
CA ARG A 332 6.06 9.16 15.01
C ARG A 332 5.73 8.19 13.86
N PRO A 333 4.68 7.37 13.97
CA PRO A 333 4.19 6.59 12.85
C PRO A 333 3.88 7.50 11.65
N TYR A 334 4.10 6.98 10.45
CA TYR A 334 3.72 7.74 9.26
C TYR A 334 2.20 7.76 9.08
N ASP A 335 1.53 6.62 9.34
CA ASP A 335 0.15 6.40 8.97
C ASP A 335 -0.65 5.58 10.00
N VAL A 336 -1.72 4.91 9.55
CA VAL A 336 -2.61 4.08 10.35
C VAL A 336 -1.86 2.94 11.02
N THR A 337 -2.03 2.79 12.32
CA THR A 337 -1.39 1.77 13.15
C THR A 337 -2.39 0.94 13.96
N ALA A 338 -3.69 1.18 13.81
CA ALA A 338 -4.77 0.45 14.48
C ALA A 338 -5.84 0.09 13.45
N HIS A 339 -5.92 -1.19 13.09
CA HIS A 339 -6.81 -1.68 12.04
C HIS A 339 -7.43 -3.05 12.37
N THR A 340 -7.32 -3.53 13.62
CA THR A 340 -7.95 -4.78 14.08
C THR A 340 -9.47 -4.71 13.94
N PHE A 341 -10.05 -5.51 13.08
CA PHE A 341 -11.48 -5.48 12.81
C PHE A 341 -12.31 -5.83 14.06
N GLY A 342 -11.88 -6.79 14.87
CA GLY A 342 -12.59 -7.13 16.11
C GLY A 342 -12.83 -5.92 17.00
N TYR A 343 -11.80 -5.07 17.19
CA TYR A 343 -11.92 -3.85 18.00
C TYR A 343 -12.65 -2.71 17.30
N LEU A 344 -12.45 -2.54 16.01
CA LEU A 344 -13.08 -1.46 15.26
C LEU A 344 -14.58 -1.71 15.04
N LEU A 345 -15.00 -2.96 14.96
CA LEU A 345 -16.32 -3.38 14.56
C LEU A 345 -17.08 -4.11 15.68
N ASP A 346 -16.51 -4.16 16.89
CA ASP A 346 -17.13 -4.72 18.09
C ASP A 346 -17.59 -6.18 17.91
N PHE A 347 -16.66 -7.06 17.58
CA PHE A 347 -16.85 -8.51 17.55
C PHE A 347 -15.58 -9.23 18.03
N GLU A 348 -15.73 -10.50 18.40
CA GLU A 348 -14.63 -11.36 18.81
C GLU A 348 -14.16 -12.23 17.62
N ALA A 349 -12.84 -12.27 17.39
CA ALA A 349 -12.17 -13.23 16.53
C ALA A 349 -11.12 -13.96 17.37
N LEU A 350 -11.05 -15.27 17.27
CA LEU A 350 -10.19 -16.12 18.10
C LEU A 350 -9.18 -16.85 17.22
N GLU A 351 -7.91 -16.79 17.62
CA GLU A 351 -6.85 -17.64 17.08
C GLU A 351 -7.09 -19.09 17.50
N VAL A 352 -6.88 -20.03 16.58
CA VAL A 352 -7.04 -21.46 16.82
C VAL A 352 -5.82 -22.20 16.32
N GLU A 353 -5.21 -22.97 17.24
CA GLU A 353 -4.13 -23.90 16.94
C GLU A 353 -4.67 -25.31 16.97
N GLY A 354 -4.81 -25.93 15.85
CA GLY A 354 -5.27 -27.31 15.78
C GLY A 354 -6.33 -27.57 14.70
N ASN A 355 -6.60 -28.83 14.48
CA ASN A 355 -7.46 -29.26 13.40
C ASN A 355 -8.93 -29.07 13.77
N ILE A 356 -9.61 -28.21 13.06
CA ILE A 356 -11.08 -28.01 13.17
C ILE A 356 -11.76 -29.26 12.56
N ARG A 357 -12.51 -29.98 13.40
CA ARG A 357 -13.26 -31.17 13.03
C ARG A 357 -14.76 -30.86 13.01
N ALA A 358 -15.17 -30.06 12.05
CA ALA A 358 -16.54 -29.71 11.79
C ALA A 358 -16.86 -29.83 10.30
N GLU A 359 -18.11 -30.03 9.95
CA GLU A 359 -18.58 -29.86 8.59
C GLU A 359 -18.56 -28.36 8.26
N LEU A 360 -17.75 -27.98 7.28
CA LEU A 360 -17.65 -26.61 6.81
C LEU A 360 -18.38 -26.46 5.47
N SER A 361 -18.95 -25.28 5.23
CA SER A 361 -19.47 -24.92 3.93
C SER A 361 -18.36 -24.81 2.89
N GLU A 362 -18.73 -24.75 1.61
CA GLU A 362 -17.88 -24.12 0.61
C GLU A 362 -17.59 -22.67 1.02
N PRO A 363 -16.51 -22.04 0.50
CA PRO A 363 -16.23 -20.64 0.79
C PRO A 363 -17.45 -19.76 0.53
N ILE A 364 -17.77 -18.90 1.49
CA ILE A 364 -18.94 -18.02 1.40
C ILE A 364 -18.71 -16.93 0.35
N ALA A 365 -19.78 -16.46 -0.29
CA ALA A 365 -19.78 -15.20 -1.00
C ALA A 365 -19.84 -14.03 0.00
N ALA A 366 -19.46 -12.84 -0.41
CA ALA A 366 -19.59 -11.64 0.42
C ALA A 366 -21.06 -11.44 0.82
N PRO A 367 -21.35 -11.19 2.11
CA PRO A 367 -22.70 -10.97 2.61
C PRO A 367 -23.30 -9.65 2.12
#